data_b1c36fc9eff71abe0f03c9f978461443
#
_entry.id   b1c36fc9eff71abe0f03c9f978461443
#
_cell.length_a   1.000
_cell.length_b   1.000
_cell.length_c   1.000
_cell.angle_alpha   90.00
_cell.angle_beta   90.00
_cell.angle_gamma   90.00
#
_symmetry.space_group_name_H-M   'P 1'
#
loop_
_entity.id
_entity.type
_entity.pdbx_description
1 polymer ?
#
loop_
_entity_poly.entity_id
_entity_poly.type
_entity_poly.pdbx_seq_one_letter_code
_entity_poly.pdbx_strand_id
1 'polypeptide(L)'
;MTHKTTTVAALAGAALLMTGCEMPIGIETEQTGYRGLGMEQVTKRHLEAMKRSGMEIPEPERPAAAAGPLAGDIYENVKVLGDLNISEFNRLMNAITAWVSPEEGCNYCHTPGNFADENVYTKIVSRRMLEMTYTINQEWTAHVGETGVTCYTCHMGNPVPENIWYEDPGMQQAGGFAASRMGQNLAGTNVASSSLPNDVFTPFLQGDEPKNIRITPRTSLPMGDNPYNLMDAEWVHGLMIHFSVALGANCTTCHNTNNFPEWETSPPQRVTAWHGIELVRALNNQYLNPLQPEYPDYRLGPLGDAPKTNCATCHNGLQLPLDRAQMLKDYPELNRVNHRGDQPAATTSAAADDAATAAEG
;
A
#
# COMPACT_ATOMS: atom_id res chain seq x y z
N MET A 1 -45.84 -48.88 7.02
CA MET A 1 -45.39 -47.55 7.50
C MET A 1 -43.89 -47.25 7.24
N THR A 2 -43.13 -48.11 6.56
CA THR A 2 -41.66 -48.04 6.40
C THR A 2 -41.20 -47.29 5.14
N HIS A 3 -42.06 -47.05 4.13
CA HIS A 3 -41.64 -46.40 2.87
C HIS A 3 -41.63 -44.85 2.95
N LYS A 4 -42.38 -44.22 3.84
CA LYS A 4 -42.43 -42.75 3.97
C LYS A 4 -41.22 -42.19 4.72
N THR A 5 -40.66 -42.95 5.66
CA THR A 5 -39.47 -42.53 6.42
C THR A 5 -38.18 -42.59 5.62
N THR A 6 -38.05 -43.55 4.70
CA THR A 6 -36.87 -43.68 3.80
C THR A 6 -36.82 -42.57 2.76
N THR A 7 -37.96 -42.12 2.25
CA THR A 7 -37.98 -41.02 1.25
C THR A 7 -37.64 -39.67 1.87
N VAL A 8 -38.08 -39.42 3.10
CA VAL A 8 -37.71 -38.16 3.80
C VAL A 8 -36.22 -38.13 4.18
N ALA A 9 -35.65 -39.25 4.61
CA ALA A 9 -34.23 -39.35 4.90
C ALA A 9 -33.36 -39.23 3.64
N ALA A 10 -33.80 -39.74 2.49
CA ALA A 10 -33.07 -39.58 1.21
C ALA A 10 -33.13 -38.14 0.68
N LEU A 11 -34.25 -37.44 0.84
CA LEU A 11 -34.38 -36.02 0.48
C LEU A 11 -33.58 -35.08 1.42
N ALA A 12 -33.55 -35.38 2.73
CA ALA A 12 -32.71 -34.67 3.66
C ALA A 12 -31.21 -34.90 3.43
N GLY A 13 -30.79 -36.13 3.05
CA GLY A 13 -29.42 -36.44 2.66
C GLY A 13 -28.99 -35.77 1.36
N ALA A 14 -29.87 -35.70 0.36
CA ALA A 14 -29.61 -34.98 -0.89
C ALA A 14 -29.51 -33.47 -0.70
N ALA A 15 -30.28 -32.85 0.23
CA ALA A 15 -30.18 -31.46 0.56
C ALA A 15 -28.86 -31.10 1.29
N LEU A 16 -28.32 -32.04 2.10
CA LEU A 16 -27.03 -31.87 2.78
C LEU A 16 -25.83 -32.05 1.85
N LEU A 17 -25.95 -32.76 0.74
CA LEU A 17 -24.90 -32.91 -0.25
C LEU A 17 -24.79 -31.70 -1.22
N MET A 18 -25.81 -30.86 -1.26
CA MET A 18 -25.78 -29.60 -2.07
C MET A 18 -25.13 -28.41 -1.38
N THR A 19 -24.75 -28.52 -0.11
CA THR A 19 -24.12 -27.42 0.64
C THR A 19 -22.61 -27.32 0.43
N GLY A 20 -22.02 -28.13 -0.45
CA GLY A 20 -20.60 -28.09 -0.77
C GLY A 20 -20.19 -27.15 -1.91
N CYS A 21 -21.15 -26.59 -2.64
CA CYS A 21 -20.86 -25.50 -3.56
C CYS A 21 -21.16 -24.19 -2.81
N GLU A 22 -20.17 -23.36 -2.61
CA GLU A 22 -20.43 -21.96 -2.24
C GLU A 22 -21.46 -21.43 -3.25
N MET A 23 -22.71 -21.29 -2.79
CA MET A 23 -23.70 -20.62 -3.62
C MET A 23 -23.17 -19.20 -3.88
N PRO A 24 -23.25 -18.68 -5.12
CA PRO A 24 -22.80 -17.32 -5.44
C PRO A 24 -23.69 -16.23 -4.82
N ILE A 25 -24.17 -16.48 -3.60
CA ILE A 25 -24.99 -15.57 -2.82
C ILE A 25 -24.06 -14.46 -2.32
N GLY A 26 -24.32 -13.23 -2.78
CA GLY A 26 -23.55 -12.06 -2.38
C GLY A 26 -22.30 -11.78 -3.22
N ILE A 27 -22.15 -12.43 -4.36
CA ILE A 27 -21.18 -12.02 -5.37
C ILE A 27 -21.81 -10.92 -6.24
N GLU A 28 -21.07 -9.85 -6.42
CA GLU A 28 -21.37 -8.77 -7.33
C GLU A 28 -20.33 -8.74 -8.43
N THR A 29 -20.78 -8.55 -9.66
CA THR A 29 -19.89 -8.46 -10.82
C THR A 29 -20.15 -7.13 -11.51
N GLU A 30 -19.10 -6.33 -11.63
CA GLU A 30 -19.11 -5.08 -12.38
C GLU A 30 -18.19 -5.21 -13.60
N GLN A 31 -18.72 -4.84 -14.77
CA GLN A 31 -17.92 -4.85 -15.98
C GLN A 31 -17.01 -3.61 -16.00
N THR A 32 -15.69 -3.82 -15.97
CA THR A 32 -14.68 -2.75 -15.93
C THR A 32 -14.11 -2.40 -17.30
N GLY A 33 -14.42 -3.16 -18.33
CA GLY A 33 -13.92 -2.96 -19.69
C GLY A 33 -14.88 -3.41 -20.77
N TYR A 34 -14.35 -3.72 -21.96
CA TYR A 34 -15.17 -4.12 -23.11
C TYR A 34 -15.88 -5.45 -22.87
N ARG A 35 -17.14 -5.54 -23.27
CA ARG A 35 -17.93 -6.79 -23.19
C ARG A 35 -17.25 -7.92 -23.95
N GLY A 36 -17.27 -9.11 -23.33
CA GLY A 36 -16.70 -10.33 -23.93
C GLY A 36 -15.19 -10.46 -23.78
N LEU A 37 -14.51 -9.54 -23.12
CA LEU A 37 -13.07 -9.60 -22.86
C LEU A 37 -12.72 -10.06 -21.45
N GLY A 38 -13.70 -10.49 -20.63
CA GLY A 38 -13.47 -10.95 -19.27
C GLY A 38 -12.90 -9.86 -18.36
N MET A 39 -13.22 -8.60 -18.65
CA MET A 39 -12.79 -7.44 -17.85
C MET A 39 -13.89 -7.11 -16.85
N GLU A 40 -13.98 -7.91 -15.81
CA GLU A 40 -15.01 -7.81 -14.79
C GLU A 40 -14.38 -7.81 -13.40
N GLN A 41 -14.81 -6.87 -12.56
CA GLN A 41 -14.52 -6.89 -11.13
C GLN A 41 -15.54 -7.80 -10.45
N VAL A 42 -15.06 -8.82 -9.76
CA VAL A 42 -15.89 -9.75 -8.99
C VAL A 42 -15.66 -9.52 -7.50
N THR A 43 -16.71 -9.16 -6.77
CA THR A 43 -16.63 -8.76 -5.37
C THR A 43 -17.56 -9.60 -4.50
N LYS A 44 -17.12 -9.94 -3.30
CA LYS A 44 -17.97 -10.50 -2.26
C LYS A 44 -18.53 -9.36 -1.41
N ARG A 45 -19.78 -8.96 -1.63
CA ARG A 45 -20.42 -7.81 -0.94
C ARG A 45 -20.25 -7.82 0.57
N HIS A 46 -20.35 -8.98 1.21
CA HIS A 46 -20.25 -9.07 2.66
C HIS A 46 -18.83 -8.76 3.17
N LEU A 47 -17.78 -9.10 2.41
CA LEU A 47 -16.40 -8.80 2.79
C LEU A 47 -16.12 -7.30 2.64
N GLU A 48 -16.59 -6.69 1.56
CA GLU A 48 -16.49 -5.23 1.40
C GLU A 48 -17.27 -4.48 2.47
N ALA A 49 -18.52 -4.91 2.73
CA ALA A 49 -19.33 -4.31 3.77
C ALA A 49 -18.67 -4.42 5.16
N MET A 50 -18.06 -5.56 5.48
CA MET A 50 -17.30 -5.74 6.72
C MET A 50 -16.11 -4.78 6.80
N LYS A 51 -15.33 -4.65 5.72
CA LYS A 51 -14.19 -3.72 5.68
C LYS A 51 -14.63 -2.27 5.86
N ARG A 52 -15.68 -1.87 5.15
CA ARG A 52 -16.25 -0.52 5.27
C ARG A 52 -16.84 -0.24 6.65
N SER A 53 -17.55 -1.20 7.25
CA SER A 53 -18.14 -1.04 8.58
C SER A 53 -17.12 -0.98 9.72
N GLY A 54 -15.93 -1.56 9.54
CA GLY A 54 -14.83 -1.46 10.50
C GLY A 54 -13.97 -0.20 10.34
N MET A 55 -14.30 0.66 9.36
CA MET A 55 -13.52 1.86 9.07
C MET A 55 -14.22 3.08 9.69
N GLU A 56 -13.69 3.54 10.81
CA GLU A 56 -14.16 4.77 11.47
C GLU A 56 -13.31 5.95 10.98
N ILE A 57 -13.88 6.78 10.11
CA ILE A 57 -13.21 8.02 9.67
C ILE A 57 -13.37 9.06 10.77
N PRO A 58 -12.28 9.58 11.35
CA PRO A 58 -12.35 10.61 12.37
C PRO A 58 -13.02 11.88 11.83
N GLU A 59 -13.93 12.45 12.62
CA GLU A 59 -14.51 13.74 12.31
C GLU A 59 -13.41 14.83 12.29
N PRO A 60 -13.45 15.75 11.34
CA PRO A 60 -12.44 16.79 11.27
C PRO A 60 -12.53 17.74 12.47
N GLU A 61 -11.38 18.15 12.98
CA GLU A 61 -11.27 19.20 13.97
C GLU A 61 -11.90 20.53 13.44
N ARG A 62 -12.35 21.38 14.33
CA ARG A 62 -12.87 22.70 13.92
C ARG A 62 -11.86 23.45 13.07
N PRO A 63 -12.31 24.14 12.02
CA PRO A 63 -11.41 24.96 11.20
C PRO A 63 -10.56 25.89 12.05
N ALA A 64 -9.29 25.99 11.70
CA ALA A 64 -8.37 26.91 12.36
C ALA A 64 -8.75 28.38 12.11
N ALA A 65 -8.32 29.28 12.99
CA ALA A 65 -8.42 30.69 12.71
C ALA A 65 -7.55 31.06 11.50
N ALA A 66 -8.09 31.92 10.61
CA ALA A 66 -7.42 32.28 9.36
C ALA A 66 -6.14 33.10 9.52
N ALA A 67 -5.90 33.69 10.69
CA ALA A 67 -4.76 34.56 10.97
C ALA A 67 -4.25 34.35 12.40
N GLY A 68 -2.96 34.55 12.58
CA GLY A 68 -2.28 34.47 13.88
C GLY A 68 -0.76 34.54 13.69
N PRO A 69 0.01 34.62 14.76
CA PRO A 69 1.46 34.51 14.69
C PRO A 69 1.86 33.13 14.15
N LEU A 70 3.03 33.02 13.53
CA LEU A 70 3.55 31.77 13.00
C LEU A 70 4.02 30.86 14.14
N ALA A 71 3.84 29.58 13.96
CA ALA A 71 4.27 28.57 14.93
C ALA A 71 5.78 28.62 15.18
N GLY A 72 6.58 28.89 14.13
CA GLY A 72 8.02 29.04 14.24
C GLY A 72 8.48 30.26 15.03
N ASP A 73 7.63 31.27 15.17
CA ASP A 73 7.93 32.51 15.96
C ASP A 73 7.57 32.33 17.45
N ILE A 74 6.63 31.42 17.75
CA ILE A 74 6.07 31.21 19.08
C ILE A 74 6.63 30.02 19.79
N TYR A 75 6.78 28.90 19.04
CA TYR A 75 7.22 27.61 19.57
C TYR A 75 8.68 27.35 19.23
N GLU A 76 9.39 26.76 20.16
CA GLU A 76 10.78 26.36 19.96
C GLU A 76 10.86 25.05 19.14
N ASN A 77 11.87 24.98 18.25
CA ASN A 77 12.23 23.77 17.53
C ASN A 77 11.15 23.22 16.54
N VAL A 78 10.36 24.11 15.94
CA VAL A 78 9.43 23.76 14.87
C VAL A 78 10.15 23.77 13.52
N LYS A 79 10.56 22.59 13.01
CA LYS A 79 11.39 22.48 11.80
C LYS A 79 10.61 22.38 10.50
N VAL A 80 9.42 21.76 10.51
CA VAL A 80 8.65 21.46 9.29
C VAL A 80 7.40 22.32 9.15
N LEU A 81 6.77 22.68 10.27
CA LEU A 81 5.46 23.36 10.32
C LEU A 81 5.54 24.81 10.80
N GLY A 82 6.73 25.42 10.77
CA GLY A 82 6.96 26.75 11.34
C GLY A 82 6.24 27.88 10.64
N ASP A 83 5.84 27.71 9.40
CA ASP A 83 5.12 28.64 8.55
C ASP A 83 3.59 28.58 8.73
N LEU A 84 3.07 27.60 9.50
CA LEU A 84 1.66 27.59 9.92
C LEU A 84 1.40 28.64 10.98
N ASN A 85 0.21 29.25 10.97
CA ASN A 85 -0.21 29.99 12.15
C ASN A 85 -0.47 29.03 13.33
N ILE A 86 -0.40 29.54 14.56
CA ILE A 86 -0.51 28.72 15.77
C ILE A 86 -1.83 27.96 15.88
N SER A 87 -2.92 28.45 15.29
CA SER A 87 -4.21 27.79 15.28
C SER A 87 -4.21 26.58 14.34
N GLU A 88 -3.66 26.75 13.14
CA GLU A 88 -3.45 25.65 12.18
C GLU A 88 -2.50 24.59 12.75
N PHE A 89 -1.37 25.05 13.32
CA PHE A 89 -0.38 24.16 13.91
C PHE A 89 -0.97 23.31 15.03
N ASN A 90 -1.66 23.90 16.00
CA ASN A 90 -2.23 23.16 17.13
C ASN A 90 -3.35 22.22 16.68
N ARG A 91 -4.18 22.68 15.73
CA ARG A 91 -5.22 21.83 15.12
C ARG A 91 -4.61 20.60 14.47
N LEU A 92 -3.55 20.78 13.68
CA LEU A 92 -2.86 19.68 13.01
C LEU A 92 -2.19 18.73 14.01
N MET A 93 -1.57 19.24 15.09
CA MET A 93 -0.99 18.40 16.15
C MET A 93 -2.04 17.52 16.83
N ASN A 94 -3.23 18.07 17.13
CA ASN A 94 -4.34 17.30 17.68
C ASN A 94 -4.80 16.21 16.69
N ALA A 95 -4.97 16.58 15.44
CA ALA A 95 -5.38 15.64 14.39
C ALA A 95 -4.35 14.50 14.21
N ILE A 96 -3.05 14.82 14.11
CA ILE A 96 -1.98 13.81 14.02
C ILE A 96 -2.00 12.89 15.23
N THR A 97 -2.20 13.43 16.43
CA THR A 97 -2.29 12.63 17.66
C THR A 97 -3.44 11.64 17.57
N ALA A 98 -4.63 12.07 17.16
CA ALA A 98 -5.80 11.20 16.99
C ALA A 98 -5.60 10.16 15.88
N TRP A 99 -4.85 10.50 14.82
CA TRP A 99 -4.64 9.63 13.66
C TRP A 99 -3.53 8.60 13.83
N VAL A 100 -2.55 8.87 14.69
CA VAL A 100 -1.32 8.07 14.80
C VAL A 100 -1.19 7.44 16.18
N SER A 101 -1.50 8.16 17.24
CA SER A 101 -1.25 7.69 18.62
C SER A 101 -2.33 8.21 19.60
N PRO A 102 -3.58 7.79 19.40
CA PRO A 102 -4.68 8.23 20.26
C PRO A 102 -4.54 7.77 21.72
N GLU A 103 -3.86 6.64 21.97
CA GLU A 103 -3.69 6.07 23.31
C GLU A 103 -2.59 6.78 24.10
N GLU A 104 -1.39 6.92 23.53
CA GLU A 104 -0.24 7.57 24.20
C GLU A 104 -0.32 9.10 24.12
N GLY A 105 -1.10 9.62 23.20
CA GLY A 105 -1.30 11.05 23.00
C GLY A 105 -0.04 11.77 22.54
N CYS A 106 0.10 13.03 22.93
CA CYS A 106 1.24 13.88 22.54
C CYS A 106 2.59 13.31 22.98
N ASN A 107 2.59 12.52 24.05
CA ASN A 107 3.83 11.96 24.62
C ASN A 107 4.46 10.85 23.78
N TYR A 108 3.75 10.35 22.77
CA TYR A 108 4.34 9.42 21.81
C TYR A 108 5.47 10.07 20.99
N CYS A 109 5.33 11.35 20.65
CA CYS A 109 6.30 12.10 19.86
C CYS A 109 7.05 13.18 20.66
N HIS A 110 6.57 13.56 21.83
CA HIS A 110 7.13 14.64 22.61
C HIS A 110 7.52 14.21 24.02
N THR A 111 8.63 14.76 24.52
CA THR A 111 9.02 14.58 25.92
C THR A 111 8.02 15.32 26.82
N PRO A 112 7.44 14.64 27.84
CA PRO A 112 6.51 15.28 28.76
C PRO A 112 7.10 16.53 29.41
N GLY A 113 6.39 17.67 29.29
CA GLY A 113 6.82 18.96 29.84
C GLY A 113 7.86 19.73 29.03
N ASN A 114 8.43 19.12 27.98
CA ASN A 114 9.36 19.80 27.07
C ASN A 114 9.15 19.36 25.61
N PHE A 115 8.22 19.97 24.93
CA PHE A 115 7.88 19.65 23.54
C PHE A 115 8.97 20.04 22.52
N ALA A 116 9.93 20.89 22.92
CA ALA A 116 11.07 21.24 22.07
C ALA A 116 12.17 20.17 22.04
N ASP A 117 12.21 19.28 23.03
CA ASP A 117 13.21 18.22 23.17
C ASP A 117 13.29 17.27 21.95
N GLU A 118 14.49 16.79 21.61
CA GLU A 118 14.79 15.87 20.51
C GLU A 118 15.03 14.44 20.95
N ASN A 119 14.93 14.11 22.23
CA ASN A 119 15.30 12.80 22.76
C ASN A 119 14.36 11.66 22.35
N VAL A 120 13.18 11.98 21.82
CA VAL A 120 12.20 10.98 21.41
C VAL A 120 12.34 10.73 19.91
N TYR A 121 12.79 9.52 19.53
CA TYR A 121 13.02 9.17 18.12
C TYR A 121 11.77 9.33 17.25
N THR A 122 10.59 9.08 17.78
CA THR A 122 9.32 9.21 17.05
C THR A 122 9.05 10.64 16.59
N LYS A 123 9.63 11.66 17.26
CA LYS A 123 9.57 13.05 16.82
C LYS A 123 10.38 13.27 15.53
N ILE A 124 11.57 12.65 15.43
CA ILE A 124 12.40 12.71 14.22
C ILE A 124 11.67 11.99 13.08
N VAL A 125 11.16 10.78 13.36
CA VAL A 125 10.37 10.00 12.40
C VAL A 125 9.15 10.78 11.93
N SER A 126 8.38 11.42 12.82
CA SER A 126 7.16 12.15 12.44
C SER A 126 7.42 13.32 11.51
N ARG A 127 8.55 14.03 11.66
CA ARG A 127 8.97 15.07 10.70
C ARG A 127 9.18 14.50 9.31
N ARG A 128 9.85 13.36 9.23
CA ARG A 128 10.08 12.69 7.95
C ARG A 128 8.78 12.19 7.33
N MET A 129 7.80 11.74 8.14
CA MET A 129 6.46 11.37 7.69
C MET A 129 5.68 12.59 7.16
N LEU A 130 5.81 13.77 7.77
CA LEU A 130 5.22 15.01 7.27
C LEU A 130 5.79 15.39 5.90
N GLU A 131 7.12 15.38 5.75
CA GLU A 131 7.77 15.63 4.46
C GLU A 131 7.31 14.63 3.39
N MET A 132 7.22 13.34 3.74
CA MET A 132 6.70 12.28 2.89
C MET A 132 5.24 12.56 2.47
N THR A 133 4.39 12.97 3.40
CA THR A 133 2.99 13.31 3.14
C THR A 133 2.87 14.46 2.15
N TYR A 134 3.68 15.51 2.30
CA TYR A 134 3.75 16.63 1.36
C TYR A 134 4.14 16.15 -0.04
N THR A 135 5.20 15.36 -0.15
CA THR A 135 5.66 14.81 -1.43
C THR A 135 4.57 13.95 -2.09
N ILE A 136 3.88 13.10 -1.34
CA ILE A 136 2.78 12.29 -1.89
C ILE A 136 1.70 13.22 -2.48
N ASN A 137 1.27 14.21 -1.72
CA ASN A 137 0.16 15.09 -2.12
C ASN A 137 0.52 16.04 -3.27
N GLN A 138 1.80 16.41 -3.42
CA GLN A 138 2.24 17.35 -4.45
C GLN A 138 2.74 16.65 -5.73
N GLU A 139 3.53 15.58 -5.58
CA GLU A 139 4.28 14.99 -6.69
C GLU A 139 3.63 13.72 -7.24
N TRP A 140 2.74 13.05 -6.46
CA TRP A 140 2.15 11.77 -6.84
C TRP A 140 0.66 11.85 -7.14
N THR A 141 0.19 13.00 -7.60
CA THR A 141 -1.23 13.22 -7.95
C THR A 141 -1.74 12.29 -9.05
N ALA A 142 -0.87 11.75 -9.90
CA ALA A 142 -1.21 10.72 -10.88
C ALA A 142 -1.70 9.41 -10.23
N HIS A 143 -1.34 9.17 -8.95
CA HIS A 143 -1.82 8.02 -8.18
C HIS A 143 -2.91 8.43 -7.17
N VAL A 144 -2.63 9.41 -6.32
CA VAL A 144 -3.53 9.75 -5.20
C VAL A 144 -4.68 10.68 -5.59
N GLY A 145 -4.63 11.29 -6.79
CA GLY A 145 -5.63 12.22 -7.28
C GLY A 145 -5.78 13.45 -6.39
N GLU A 146 -6.96 14.07 -6.45
CA GLU A 146 -7.33 15.21 -5.59
C GLU A 146 -7.67 14.77 -4.15
N THR A 147 -7.97 13.49 -3.95
CA THR A 147 -8.24 12.92 -2.61
C THR A 147 -7.03 13.04 -1.72
N GLY A 148 -5.83 12.83 -2.28
CA GLY A 148 -4.57 12.87 -1.54
C GLY A 148 -4.52 11.91 -0.36
N VAL A 149 -3.57 12.14 0.53
CA VAL A 149 -3.40 11.35 1.76
C VAL A 149 -3.25 12.24 2.99
N THR A 150 -3.67 11.70 4.14
CA THR A 150 -3.34 12.22 5.47
C THR A 150 -2.58 11.14 6.25
N CYS A 151 -2.10 11.45 7.46
CA CYS A 151 -1.47 10.43 8.30
C CYS A 151 -2.44 9.27 8.58
N TYR A 152 -3.73 9.55 8.71
CA TYR A 152 -4.76 8.52 8.94
C TYR A 152 -4.87 7.52 7.80
N THR A 153 -4.57 7.91 6.57
CA THR A 153 -4.65 7.02 5.39
C THR A 153 -3.84 5.74 5.55
N CYS A 154 -2.69 5.82 6.21
CA CYS A 154 -1.83 4.66 6.48
C CYS A 154 -1.90 4.20 7.93
N HIS A 155 -2.01 5.12 8.89
CA HIS A 155 -1.91 4.81 10.32
C HIS A 155 -3.22 4.32 10.96
N MET A 156 -4.36 4.83 10.54
CA MET A 156 -5.68 4.41 11.04
C MET A 156 -5.77 4.31 12.57
N GLY A 157 -5.18 5.27 13.28
CA GLY A 157 -5.13 5.30 14.75
C GLY A 157 -4.01 4.47 15.39
N ASN A 158 -3.12 3.87 14.59
CA ASN A 158 -2.01 3.06 15.08
C ASN A 158 -0.66 3.76 14.89
N PRO A 159 0.22 3.76 15.89
CA PRO A 159 1.57 4.33 15.77
C PRO A 159 2.40 3.70 14.65
N VAL A 160 2.19 2.43 14.39
CA VAL A 160 2.76 1.69 13.26
C VAL A 160 1.62 1.18 12.40
N PRO A 161 1.60 1.49 11.09
CA PRO A 161 0.59 0.94 10.19
C PRO A 161 0.57 -0.59 10.21
N GLU A 162 -0.60 -1.19 10.06
CA GLU A 162 -0.75 -2.65 10.16
C GLU A 162 0.01 -3.41 9.07
N ASN A 163 -0.04 -2.93 7.85
CA ASN A 163 0.45 -3.67 6.67
C ASN A 163 1.84 -3.18 6.23
N ILE A 164 2.78 -3.02 7.18
CA ILE A 164 4.19 -2.80 6.87
C ILE A 164 4.88 -4.13 6.57
N TRP A 165 6.08 -4.06 5.98
CA TRP A 165 6.92 -5.23 5.76
C TRP A 165 8.39 -4.97 6.07
N TYR A 166 9.10 -6.05 6.30
CA TYR A 166 10.54 -6.11 6.49
C TYR A 166 11.13 -7.13 5.52
N GLU A 167 12.42 -7.04 5.26
CA GLU A 167 13.09 -8.05 4.45
C GLU A 167 13.02 -9.42 5.10
N ASP A 168 12.67 -10.42 4.31
CA ASP A 168 12.64 -11.80 4.79
C ASP A 168 14.08 -12.35 4.78
N PRO A 169 14.62 -12.78 5.94
CA PRO A 169 15.95 -13.39 6.01
C PRO A 169 16.05 -14.70 5.22
N GLY A 170 14.95 -15.18 4.69
CA GLY A 170 14.85 -16.49 4.07
C GLY A 170 14.98 -17.62 5.09
N MET A 171 14.85 -18.86 4.62
CA MET A 171 15.12 -20.01 5.48
C MET A 171 16.62 -20.21 5.64
N GLN A 172 17.10 -20.15 6.87
CA GLN A 172 18.51 -20.44 7.21
C GLN A 172 18.88 -21.90 6.91
N GLN A 173 17.90 -22.81 6.91
CA GLN A 173 18.07 -24.20 6.55
C GLN A 173 17.27 -24.48 5.30
N ALA A 174 17.93 -24.53 4.15
CA ALA A 174 17.31 -25.00 2.92
C ALA A 174 16.81 -26.44 3.15
N GLY A 175 15.54 -26.70 2.87
CA GLY A 175 14.93 -28.02 2.94
C GLY A 175 15.43 -28.95 1.83
N GLY A 176 16.76 -29.16 1.74
CA GLY A 176 17.40 -29.97 0.73
C GLY A 176 17.85 -29.23 -0.52
N PHE A 177 18.40 -29.95 -1.48
CA PHE A 177 19.00 -29.37 -2.70
C PHE A 177 17.97 -28.73 -3.66
N ALA A 178 16.70 -29.04 -3.49
CA ALA A 178 15.60 -28.48 -4.30
C ALA A 178 15.01 -27.17 -3.72
N ALA A 179 15.40 -26.78 -2.50
CA ALA A 179 14.89 -25.58 -1.89
C ALA A 179 15.65 -24.36 -2.41
N SER A 180 14.91 -23.39 -2.95
CA SER A 180 15.46 -22.10 -3.35
C SER A 180 15.74 -21.24 -2.14
N ARG A 181 16.94 -20.61 -2.07
CA ARG A 181 17.25 -19.58 -1.09
C ARG A 181 16.39 -18.32 -1.25
N MET A 182 15.72 -18.20 -2.40
CA MET A 182 14.84 -17.08 -2.73
C MET A 182 13.41 -17.28 -2.19
N GLY A 183 13.16 -18.28 -1.35
CA GLY A 183 11.86 -18.56 -0.73
C GLY A 183 10.85 -19.29 -1.62
N GLN A 184 11.19 -19.59 -2.88
CA GLN A 184 10.31 -20.39 -3.76
C GLN A 184 10.27 -21.85 -3.36
N ASN A 185 9.14 -22.51 -3.60
CA ASN A 185 8.89 -23.92 -3.25
C ASN A 185 8.98 -24.24 -1.75
N LEU A 186 8.81 -23.23 -0.92
CA LEU A 186 8.77 -23.36 0.53
C LEU A 186 7.39 -22.95 1.04
N ALA A 187 6.90 -23.65 2.05
CA ALA A 187 5.70 -23.20 2.75
C ALA A 187 5.95 -21.89 3.49
N GLY A 188 5.05 -20.93 3.37
CA GLY A 188 5.16 -19.64 4.01
C GLY A 188 3.80 -19.04 4.34
N THR A 189 3.79 -18.04 5.19
CA THR A 189 2.55 -17.38 5.62
C THR A 189 1.81 -16.68 4.48
N ASN A 190 2.54 -16.15 3.51
CA ASN A 190 1.97 -15.38 2.39
C ASN A 190 1.55 -16.27 1.20
N VAL A 191 2.21 -17.40 1.00
CA VAL A 191 2.06 -18.23 -0.20
C VAL A 191 1.67 -19.68 0.11
N ALA A 192 1.51 -20.03 1.37
CA ALA A 192 1.24 -21.39 1.84
C ALA A 192 2.25 -22.39 1.26
N SER A 193 1.78 -23.48 0.65
CA SER A 193 2.63 -24.54 0.06
C SER A 193 2.75 -24.40 -1.46
N SER A 194 2.70 -23.19 -2.00
CA SER A 194 2.85 -22.93 -3.43
C SER A 194 4.32 -22.76 -3.85
N SER A 195 4.57 -22.70 -5.16
CA SER A 195 5.89 -22.39 -5.72
C SER A 195 6.24 -20.90 -5.67
N LEU A 196 5.30 -20.05 -5.26
CA LEU A 196 5.50 -18.61 -5.22
C LEU A 196 6.52 -18.20 -4.14
N PRO A 197 7.29 -17.13 -4.35
CA PRO A 197 8.24 -16.63 -3.37
C PRO A 197 7.53 -16.04 -2.15
N ASN A 198 8.13 -16.21 -0.96
CA ASN A 198 7.61 -15.61 0.27
C ASN A 198 7.75 -14.10 0.31
N ASP A 199 8.93 -13.60 -0.06
CA ASP A 199 9.22 -12.18 -0.14
C ASP A 199 8.99 -11.68 -1.56
N VAL A 200 7.82 -11.13 -1.80
CA VAL A 200 7.43 -10.55 -3.09
C VAL A 200 7.73 -9.04 -3.18
N PHE A 201 8.34 -8.45 -2.15
CA PHE A 201 8.54 -7.01 -2.07
C PHE A 201 9.97 -6.58 -2.33
N THR A 202 10.94 -7.22 -1.69
CA THR A 202 12.35 -6.84 -1.76
C THR A 202 12.85 -6.63 -3.18
N PRO A 203 12.60 -7.51 -4.14
CA PRO A 203 13.14 -7.30 -5.49
C PRO A 203 12.44 -6.20 -6.28
N PHE A 204 11.23 -5.79 -5.91
CA PHE A 204 10.40 -4.89 -6.72
C PHE A 204 10.09 -3.54 -6.08
N LEU A 205 10.03 -3.45 -4.74
CA LEU A 205 9.52 -2.27 -4.04
C LEU A 205 10.59 -1.50 -3.27
N GLN A 206 11.87 -1.83 -3.45
CA GLN A 206 13.00 -1.12 -2.87
C GLN A 206 14.28 -1.28 -3.69
N GLY A 207 15.36 -0.60 -3.24
CA GLY A 207 16.68 -0.62 -3.86
C GLY A 207 16.81 0.37 -5.02
N ASP A 208 18.07 0.67 -5.38
CA ASP A 208 18.38 1.65 -6.43
C ASP A 208 18.03 1.12 -7.84
N GLU A 209 18.07 -0.20 -8.01
CA GLU A 209 17.77 -0.89 -9.27
C GLU A 209 16.72 -1.99 -9.02
N PRO A 210 15.44 -1.64 -8.79
CA PRO A 210 14.41 -2.64 -8.58
C PRO A 210 14.23 -3.51 -9.83
N LYS A 211 13.92 -4.80 -9.63
CA LYS A 211 13.62 -5.71 -10.73
C LYS A 211 12.48 -5.19 -11.60
N ASN A 212 12.59 -5.41 -12.89
CA ASN A 212 11.52 -5.11 -13.84
C ASN A 212 10.32 -6.03 -13.60
N ILE A 213 9.15 -5.44 -13.49
CA ILE A 213 7.87 -6.15 -13.38
C ILE A 213 7.40 -6.64 -14.74
N ARG A 214 7.80 -5.98 -15.83
CA ARG A 214 7.48 -6.41 -17.19
C ARG A 214 8.41 -7.54 -17.61
N ILE A 215 7.90 -8.77 -17.63
CA ILE A 215 8.62 -9.98 -17.98
C ILE A 215 8.27 -10.55 -19.37
N THR A 216 7.52 -9.79 -20.16
CA THR A 216 7.13 -10.20 -21.51
C THR A 216 8.29 -9.98 -22.49
N PRO A 217 8.61 -10.98 -23.35
CA PRO A 217 9.63 -10.79 -24.38
C PRO A 217 9.23 -9.69 -25.35
N ARG A 218 10.20 -8.91 -25.81
CA ARG A 218 10.00 -7.83 -26.79
C ARG A 218 9.86 -8.31 -28.23
N THR A 219 10.24 -9.58 -28.49
CA THR A 219 10.22 -10.19 -29.82
C THR A 219 9.48 -11.51 -29.78
N SER A 220 8.93 -11.92 -30.93
CA SER A 220 8.22 -13.18 -31.06
C SER A 220 9.10 -14.39 -30.84
N LEU A 221 8.62 -15.36 -30.04
CA LEU A 221 9.26 -16.66 -29.91
C LEU A 221 8.93 -17.56 -31.12
N PRO A 222 9.80 -18.51 -31.48
CA PRO A 222 11.05 -18.92 -30.84
C PRO A 222 12.30 -18.16 -31.31
N MET A 223 12.17 -17.21 -32.22
CA MET A 223 13.30 -16.50 -32.81
C MET A 223 13.74 -15.26 -32.00
N GLY A 224 12.97 -14.93 -30.97
CA GLY A 224 13.22 -13.76 -30.12
C GLY A 224 14.12 -14.08 -28.93
N ASP A 225 14.77 -13.04 -28.42
CA ASP A 225 15.47 -13.07 -27.15
C ASP A 225 14.47 -12.85 -26.00
N ASN A 226 14.46 -13.77 -25.06
CA ASN A 226 13.66 -13.65 -23.83
C ASN A 226 14.62 -13.83 -22.62
N PRO A 227 15.02 -12.74 -21.99
CA PRO A 227 15.90 -12.78 -20.83
C PRO A 227 15.20 -13.28 -19.55
N TYR A 228 13.89 -13.45 -19.59
CA TYR A 228 13.10 -13.87 -18.44
C TYR A 228 12.80 -15.37 -18.46
N ASN A 229 12.67 -15.95 -17.29
CA ASN A 229 12.38 -17.36 -17.10
C ASN A 229 11.11 -17.55 -16.23
N LEU A 230 10.73 -18.81 -15.98
CA LEU A 230 9.56 -19.13 -15.19
C LEU A 230 9.64 -18.59 -13.75
N MET A 231 10.83 -18.56 -13.15
CA MET A 231 11.00 -18.04 -11.80
C MET A 231 10.72 -16.53 -11.75
N ASP A 232 11.12 -15.78 -12.76
CA ASP A 232 10.78 -14.34 -12.85
C ASP A 232 9.26 -14.16 -12.96
N ALA A 233 8.58 -15.03 -13.70
CA ALA A 233 7.12 -15.02 -13.79
C ALA A 233 6.44 -15.32 -12.45
N GLU A 234 6.95 -16.26 -11.68
CA GLU A 234 6.44 -16.60 -10.35
C GLU A 234 6.61 -15.44 -9.37
N TRP A 235 7.75 -14.76 -9.40
CA TRP A 235 7.99 -13.56 -8.59
C TRP A 235 7.01 -12.43 -8.92
N VAL A 236 6.85 -12.11 -10.19
CA VAL A 236 5.90 -11.07 -10.63
C VAL A 236 4.47 -11.49 -10.32
N HIS A 237 4.12 -12.77 -10.49
CA HIS A 237 2.78 -13.28 -10.14
C HIS A 237 2.51 -13.13 -8.64
N GLY A 238 3.48 -13.45 -7.79
CA GLY A 238 3.38 -13.24 -6.34
C GLY A 238 3.08 -11.79 -5.98
N LEU A 239 3.78 -10.84 -6.62
CA LEU A 239 3.52 -9.40 -6.45
C LEU A 239 2.11 -9.02 -6.93
N MET A 240 1.63 -9.58 -8.07
CA MET A 240 0.27 -9.32 -8.56
C MET A 240 -0.81 -9.88 -7.62
N ILE A 241 -0.57 -11.02 -6.97
CA ILE A 241 -1.46 -11.54 -5.91
C ILE A 241 -1.52 -10.56 -4.74
N HIS A 242 -0.37 -10.00 -4.33
CA HIS A 242 -0.37 -8.97 -3.29
C HIS A 242 -1.21 -7.76 -3.70
N PHE A 243 -1.09 -7.27 -4.94
CA PHE A 243 -1.91 -6.15 -5.40
C PHE A 243 -3.41 -6.48 -5.33
N SER A 244 -3.80 -7.67 -5.78
CA SER A 244 -5.19 -8.11 -5.71
C SER A 244 -5.73 -8.11 -4.28
N VAL A 245 -4.96 -8.62 -3.33
CA VAL A 245 -5.33 -8.66 -1.90
C VAL A 245 -5.36 -7.25 -1.31
N ALA A 246 -4.31 -6.47 -1.57
CA ALA A 246 -4.16 -5.11 -1.03
C ALA A 246 -5.28 -4.16 -1.49
N LEU A 247 -5.75 -4.34 -2.72
CA LEU A 247 -6.78 -3.51 -3.33
C LEU A 247 -8.20 -4.12 -3.20
N GLY A 248 -8.33 -5.35 -2.70
CA GLY A 248 -9.61 -6.07 -2.77
C GLY A 248 -10.14 -6.23 -4.20
N ALA A 249 -9.25 -6.36 -5.16
CA ALA A 249 -9.51 -6.35 -6.59
C ALA A 249 -9.07 -7.67 -7.23
N ASN A 250 -9.64 -8.01 -8.38
CA ASN A 250 -9.16 -9.13 -9.19
C ASN A 250 -8.28 -8.65 -10.36
N CYS A 251 -7.65 -9.59 -11.06
CA CYS A 251 -6.73 -9.30 -12.16
C CYS A 251 -7.36 -8.40 -13.24
N THR A 252 -8.65 -8.58 -13.50
CA THR A 252 -9.39 -7.86 -14.55
C THR A 252 -9.67 -6.39 -14.23
N THR A 253 -9.41 -5.97 -13.01
CA THR A 253 -9.45 -4.55 -12.65
C THR A 253 -8.36 -3.75 -13.38
N CYS A 254 -7.20 -4.37 -13.61
CA CYS A 254 -6.05 -3.72 -14.25
C CYS A 254 -5.66 -4.36 -15.60
N HIS A 255 -6.05 -5.61 -15.87
CA HIS A 255 -5.62 -6.34 -17.06
C HIS A 255 -6.80 -6.78 -17.93
N ASN A 256 -6.57 -6.78 -19.23
CA ASN A 256 -7.39 -7.51 -20.17
C ASN A 256 -6.96 -8.99 -20.16
N THR A 257 -7.85 -9.90 -19.75
CA THR A 257 -7.51 -11.31 -19.59
C THR A 257 -7.21 -12.04 -20.89
N ASN A 258 -7.64 -11.51 -22.03
CA ASN A 258 -7.28 -12.07 -23.34
C ASN A 258 -5.85 -11.69 -23.75
N ASN A 259 -5.30 -10.60 -23.21
CA ASN A 259 -3.95 -10.16 -23.52
C ASN A 259 -3.35 -9.40 -22.32
N PHE A 260 -2.90 -10.11 -21.30
CA PHE A 260 -2.34 -9.54 -20.07
C PHE A 260 -1.20 -8.53 -20.29
N PRO A 261 -0.26 -8.75 -21.23
CA PRO A 261 0.85 -7.81 -21.44
C PRO A 261 0.44 -6.49 -22.10
N GLU A 262 -0.67 -6.46 -22.84
CA GLU A 262 -1.05 -5.32 -23.64
C GLU A 262 -1.58 -4.15 -22.79
N TRP A 263 -1.03 -2.95 -23.04
CA TRP A 263 -1.42 -1.73 -22.34
C TRP A 263 -2.65 -1.04 -22.96
N GLU A 264 -2.72 -0.98 -24.28
CA GLU A 264 -3.78 -0.25 -25.00
C GLU A 264 -5.17 -0.79 -24.72
N THR A 265 -5.28 -2.08 -24.51
CA THR A 265 -6.56 -2.75 -24.22
C THR A 265 -6.80 -2.97 -22.73
N SER A 266 -5.91 -2.50 -21.86
CA SER A 266 -6.05 -2.59 -20.40
C SER A 266 -6.96 -1.50 -19.85
N PRO A 267 -7.64 -1.75 -18.71
CA PRO A 267 -8.35 -0.69 -17.99
C PRO A 267 -7.40 0.42 -17.51
N PRO A 268 -7.87 1.66 -17.39
CA PRO A 268 -7.04 2.80 -16.97
C PRO A 268 -6.44 2.63 -15.56
N GLN A 269 -7.03 1.79 -14.71
CA GLN A 269 -6.52 1.45 -13.38
C GLN A 269 -5.11 0.86 -13.43
N ARG A 270 -4.70 0.25 -14.56
CA ARG A 270 -3.35 -0.26 -14.75
C ARG A 270 -2.31 0.86 -14.71
N VAL A 271 -2.60 2.00 -15.34
CA VAL A 271 -1.72 3.17 -15.33
C VAL A 271 -1.63 3.76 -13.92
N THR A 272 -2.77 3.91 -13.25
CA THR A 272 -2.78 4.38 -11.85
C THR A 272 -1.98 3.46 -10.93
N ALA A 273 -2.08 2.13 -11.11
CA ALA A 273 -1.31 1.16 -10.35
C ALA A 273 0.19 1.26 -10.63
N TRP A 274 0.60 1.54 -11.87
CA TRP A 274 1.99 1.79 -12.22
C TRP A 274 2.58 2.96 -11.42
N HIS A 275 1.87 4.09 -11.39
CA HIS A 275 2.29 5.23 -10.56
C HIS A 275 2.33 4.88 -9.06
N GLY A 276 1.44 4.00 -8.59
CA GLY A 276 1.47 3.49 -7.21
C GLY A 276 2.71 2.65 -6.91
N ILE A 277 3.19 1.84 -7.84
CA ILE A 277 4.43 1.06 -7.70
C ILE A 277 5.62 2.01 -7.55
N GLU A 278 5.72 3.00 -8.43
CA GLU A 278 6.81 3.99 -8.38
C GLU A 278 6.74 4.84 -7.09
N LEU A 279 5.54 5.22 -6.67
CA LEU A 279 5.32 5.87 -5.38
C LEU A 279 5.88 5.04 -4.22
N VAL A 280 5.48 3.76 -4.10
CA VAL A 280 5.94 2.89 -3.01
C VAL A 280 7.47 2.73 -3.02
N ARG A 281 8.09 2.60 -4.19
CA ARG A 281 9.55 2.60 -4.35
C ARG A 281 10.18 3.89 -3.81
N ALA A 282 9.63 5.03 -4.21
CA ALA A 282 10.09 6.34 -3.73
C ALA A 282 9.95 6.47 -2.21
N LEU A 283 8.81 6.05 -1.64
CA LEU A 283 8.60 6.10 -0.19
C LEU A 283 9.61 5.24 0.57
N ASN A 284 9.81 3.99 0.14
CA ASN A 284 10.73 3.08 0.80
C ASN A 284 12.18 3.57 0.70
N ASN A 285 12.62 3.99 -0.49
CA ASN A 285 14.02 4.38 -0.71
C ASN A 285 14.37 5.76 -0.14
N GLN A 286 13.47 6.75 -0.29
CA GLN A 286 13.80 8.14 0.02
C GLN A 286 13.40 8.55 1.44
N TYR A 287 12.38 7.89 2.02
CA TYR A 287 11.83 8.30 3.31
C TYR A 287 12.01 7.25 4.40
N LEU A 288 11.70 5.98 4.13
CA LEU A 288 11.64 4.94 5.16
C LEU A 288 12.99 4.29 5.44
N ASN A 289 13.71 3.82 4.42
CA ASN A 289 15.04 3.23 4.60
C ASN A 289 16.04 4.21 5.25
N PRO A 290 16.08 5.51 4.92
CA PRO A 290 16.97 6.46 5.58
C PRO A 290 16.68 6.68 7.08
N LEU A 291 15.53 6.28 7.57
CA LEU A 291 15.19 6.35 8.99
C LEU A 291 15.74 5.18 9.82
N GLN A 292 16.35 4.17 9.19
CA GLN A 292 16.90 3.01 9.89
C GLN A 292 17.75 3.38 11.13
N PRO A 293 18.68 4.34 11.08
CA PRO A 293 19.51 4.69 12.22
C PRO A 293 18.75 5.33 13.39
N GLU A 294 17.56 5.87 13.12
CA GLU A 294 16.73 6.54 14.12
C GLU A 294 15.89 5.54 14.94
N TYR A 295 15.65 4.35 14.38
CA TYR A 295 14.82 3.36 15.05
C TYR A 295 15.58 2.58 16.13
N PRO A 296 14.97 2.36 17.29
CA PRO A 296 15.50 1.39 18.26
C PRO A 296 15.37 -0.03 17.72
N ASP A 297 16.26 -0.93 18.20
CA ASP A 297 16.36 -2.31 17.70
C ASP A 297 15.02 -3.07 17.65
N TYR A 298 14.13 -2.82 18.61
CA TYR A 298 12.82 -3.48 18.65
C TYR A 298 11.85 -3.04 17.56
N ARG A 299 12.18 -1.99 16.80
CA ARG A 299 11.41 -1.48 15.66
C ARG A 299 11.98 -1.89 14.30
N LEU A 300 13.18 -2.45 14.30
CA LEU A 300 13.82 -2.94 13.09
C LEU A 300 13.36 -4.38 12.76
N GLY A 301 13.46 -4.71 11.50
CA GLY A 301 13.19 -6.06 11.00
C GLY A 301 14.26 -7.09 11.40
N PRO A 302 14.05 -8.35 11.02
CA PRO A 302 14.97 -9.44 11.39
C PRO A 302 16.38 -9.26 10.81
N LEU A 303 16.55 -8.51 9.74
CA LEU A 303 17.85 -8.16 9.15
C LEU A 303 18.38 -6.79 9.61
N GLY A 304 17.70 -6.15 10.56
CA GLY A 304 18.05 -4.81 11.03
C GLY A 304 17.56 -3.70 10.11
N ASP A 305 16.65 -3.99 9.20
CA ASP A 305 16.09 -3.06 8.22
C ASP A 305 14.92 -2.24 8.79
N ALA A 306 14.73 -1.04 8.25
CA ALA A 306 13.61 -0.18 8.63
C ALA A 306 12.26 -0.77 8.16
N PRO A 307 11.15 -0.45 8.87
CA PRO A 307 9.81 -0.80 8.39
C PRO A 307 9.52 -0.11 7.05
N LYS A 308 8.94 -0.85 6.12
CA LYS A 308 8.66 -0.42 4.75
C LYS A 308 7.18 -0.49 4.43
N THR A 309 6.75 0.33 3.47
CA THR A 309 5.37 0.35 2.99
C THR A 309 5.17 -0.54 1.76
N ASN A 310 3.97 -1.05 1.60
CA ASN A 310 3.46 -1.72 0.40
C ASN A 310 2.05 -1.19 0.06
N CYS A 311 1.41 -1.76 -0.96
CA CYS A 311 0.08 -1.28 -1.37
C CYS A 311 -0.97 -1.41 -0.25
N ALA A 312 -0.92 -2.50 0.53
CA ALA A 312 -1.87 -2.73 1.60
C ALA A 312 -1.75 -1.72 2.76
N THR A 313 -0.60 -1.08 2.94
CA THR A 313 -0.36 -0.09 4.00
C THR A 313 -1.37 1.08 3.93
N CYS A 314 -1.72 1.51 2.72
CA CYS A 314 -2.70 2.58 2.50
C CYS A 314 -4.06 2.06 2.04
N HIS A 315 -4.07 1.01 1.19
CA HIS A 315 -5.31 0.49 0.60
C HIS A 315 -6.11 -0.42 1.52
N ASN A 316 -5.44 -1.16 2.40
CA ASN A 316 -6.07 -2.03 3.39
C ASN A 316 -7.22 -2.90 2.84
N GLY A 317 -7.04 -3.43 1.61
CA GLY A 317 -8.01 -4.29 0.93
C GLY A 317 -9.16 -3.56 0.25
N LEU A 318 -9.04 -2.26 0.01
CA LEU A 318 -9.98 -1.45 -0.77
C LEU A 318 -9.27 -0.82 -1.96
N GLN A 319 -9.95 -0.74 -3.10
CA GLN A 319 -9.38 -0.09 -4.30
C GLN A 319 -9.02 1.38 -4.04
N LEU A 320 -9.81 2.04 -3.22
CA LEU A 320 -9.59 3.43 -2.84
C LEU A 320 -9.43 3.50 -1.32
N PRO A 321 -8.29 3.99 -0.84
CA PRO A 321 -8.04 4.13 0.59
C PRO A 321 -9.19 4.85 1.29
N LEU A 322 -9.51 4.41 2.49
CA LEU A 322 -10.56 5.00 3.34
C LEU A 322 -11.93 5.13 2.65
N ASP A 323 -12.24 4.22 1.70
CA ASP A 323 -13.47 4.24 0.90
C ASP A 323 -13.78 5.62 0.28
N ARG A 324 -12.75 6.30 -0.24
CA ARG A 324 -12.80 7.65 -0.84
C ARG A 324 -13.01 8.82 0.12
N ALA A 325 -12.82 8.64 1.42
CA ALA A 325 -12.92 9.76 2.34
C ALA A 325 -11.89 10.84 1.99
N GLN A 326 -12.37 12.08 1.81
CA GLN A 326 -11.55 13.20 1.36
C GLN A 326 -11.03 14.00 2.57
N MET A 327 -10.26 13.38 3.44
CA MET A 327 -9.77 14.01 4.66
C MET A 327 -8.83 15.19 4.37
N LEU A 328 -8.06 15.15 3.26
CA LEU A 328 -7.10 16.19 2.92
C LEU A 328 -7.75 17.57 2.70
N LYS A 329 -8.99 17.61 2.20
CA LYS A 329 -9.70 18.88 2.00
C LYS A 329 -9.95 19.66 3.30
N ASP A 330 -10.06 18.93 4.41
CA ASP A 330 -10.26 19.50 5.74
C ASP A 330 -8.93 19.92 6.41
N TYR A 331 -7.80 19.48 5.85
CA TYR A 331 -6.44 19.72 6.33
C TYR A 331 -5.53 20.18 5.17
N PRO A 332 -5.83 21.33 4.54
CA PRO A 332 -5.07 21.82 3.38
C PRO A 332 -3.60 22.12 3.72
N GLU A 333 -3.27 22.25 4.99
CA GLU A 333 -1.91 22.38 5.51
C GLU A 333 -1.04 21.14 5.22
N LEU A 334 -1.63 19.98 4.90
CA LEU A 334 -0.91 18.78 4.45
C LEU A 334 -0.72 18.72 2.92
N ASN A 335 -1.23 19.71 2.18
CA ASN A 335 -1.07 19.82 0.73
C ASN A 335 -0.22 21.06 0.38
N ARG A 336 0.98 21.14 0.90
CA ARG A 336 1.90 22.26 0.71
C ARG A 336 3.13 21.82 -0.07
N VAL A 337 3.76 22.77 -0.77
CA VAL A 337 5.08 22.55 -1.34
C VAL A 337 6.07 22.29 -0.22
N ASN A 338 6.75 21.18 -0.28
CA ASN A 338 7.78 20.84 0.69
C ASN A 338 8.95 21.83 0.54
N HIS A 339 9.08 22.78 1.43
CA HIS A 339 10.26 23.63 1.51
C HIS A 339 11.39 22.83 2.15
N ARG A 340 11.96 21.87 1.40
CA ARG A 340 13.19 21.19 1.80
C ARG A 340 14.27 22.23 1.99
N GLY A 341 14.58 22.55 3.24
CA GLY A 341 15.86 23.14 3.57
C GLY A 341 16.94 22.12 3.20
N ASP A 342 17.71 22.41 2.16
CA ASP A 342 19.02 21.84 1.82
C ASP A 342 19.17 20.29 1.79
N GLN A 343 18.31 19.57 1.08
CA GLN A 343 18.69 18.26 0.57
C GLN A 343 18.76 18.26 -0.97
N PRO A 344 19.82 17.70 -1.57
CA PRO A 344 19.94 17.64 -3.02
C PRO A 344 18.71 16.93 -3.61
N ALA A 345 18.13 17.55 -4.65
CA ALA A 345 17.04 16.97 -5.42
C ALA A 345 17.42 15.54 -5.81
N ALA A 346 16.63 14.55 -5.40
CA ALA A 346 16.71 13.23 -5.99
C ALA A 346 16.49 13.42 -7.49
N THR A 347 17.47 13.02 -8.28
CA THR A 347 17.41 13.05 -9.73
C THR A 347 16.17 12.26 -10.17
N THR A 348 15.14 12.97 -10.58
CA THR A 348 14.04 12.44 -11.38
C THR A 348 14.60 12.12 -12.77
N SER A 349 15.33 11.03 -12.86
CA SER A 349 15.83 10.47 -14.10
C SER A 349 15.27 9.07 -14.20
N ALA A 350 14.30 8.90 -15.06
CA ALA A 350 13.92 7.71 -15.81
C ALA A 350 12.42 7.48 -16.02
N ALA A 351 11.49 8.21 -15.34
CA ALA A 351 10.08 7.94 -15.50
C ALA A 351 9.45 8.46 -16.80
N ALA A 352 10.12 9.41 -17.49
CA ALA A 352 9.60 9.98 -18.72
C ALA A 352 9.96 9.17 -19.99
N ASP A 353 11.10 8.50 -19.99
CA ASP A 353 11.55 7.77 -21.17
C ASP A 353 10.90 6.38 -21.33
N ASP A 354 10.50 5.73 -20.23
CA ASP A 354 9.82 4.42 -20.31
C ASP A 354 8.34 4.53 -20.70
N ALA A 355 7.68 5.64 -20.41
CA ALA A 355 6.31 5.87 -20.87
C ALA A 355 6.25 6.23 -22.36
N ALA A 356 7.26 6.95 -22.87
CA ALA A 356 7.37 7.32 -24.29
C ALA A 356 7.75 6.12 -25.17
N THR A 357 8.62 5.21 -24.68
CA THR A 357 8.96 3.98 -25.40
C THR A 357 7.85 2.91 -25.33
N ALA A 358 6.88 3.04 -24.44
CA ALA A 358 5.71 2.16 -24.43
C ALA A 358 4.64 2.55 -25.47
N ALA A 359 4.71 3.78 -26.02
CA ALA A 359 3.78 4.28 -27.03
C ALA A 359 4.28 4.09 -28.48
N GLU A 360 5.55 3.74 -28.70
CA GLU A 360 6.15 3.57 -30.04
C GLU A 360 6.61 2.14 -30.36
N GLY A 361 6.18 1.11 -29.59
CA GLY A 361 6.61 -0.26 -29.87
C GLY A 361 5.48 -1.28 -29.89
#